data_2b5568982822ace06d41ff9b4473cd66
#
_entry.id   2b5568982822ace06d41ff9b4473cd66
#
_cell.length_a   1.000
_cell.length_b   1.000
_cell.length_c   1.000
_cell.angle_alpha   90.00
_cell.angle_beta   90.00
_cell.angle_gamma   90.00
#
_symmetry.space_group_name_H-M   'P 1'
#
loop_
_entity.id
_entity.type
_entity.pdbx_description
1 polymer ?
#
loop_
_entity_poly.entity_id
_entity_poly.type
_entity_poly.pdbx_seq_one_letter_code
_entity_poly.pdbx_strand_id
1 'polypeptide(L)'
;MNQPLDAFTYRDGVLHAGEVPVSEIADAVGTPTFVYSADFIRSSYRRIERAFSPIGAHLHYAVKASSNLHILRLLREQGAGMDVVSGGEMERAWLAGTPMQEIVFAGVGKTEAEQRAALDGRWSPLVDDAERLGGKKIAERGPVGLFNAESESELEVLARVAAELGVVAHSCIRVNPDVDARTHEYTTTGLEENKFGVAWTRVPEIFAAFRNVPSVELVGLHVHIGSPVREIEPYESAVRVLLRLTDTLEDAGHSVSVLDLGGGWPMSYTDGESPEIEAFSEALIPLLERRAKNGLRIVLEPGRSILANSGVLLTRVQHVKEGREKTFVICDAGMHTLIRPAFYRAFHFAWPARVEDRHVPPAAAERLDLPDLRPCDIVGPICETGD
;
A
#
# COMPACT_ATOMS: atom_id res chain seq x y z
N MET A 1 -13.63 16.84 2.05
CA MET A 1 -13.97 15.77 1.08
C MET A 1 -12.91 15.81 -0.01
N ASN A 2 -12.09 14.76 -0.14
CA ASN A 2 -11.16 14.68 -1.26
C ASN A 2 -11.89 13.97 -2.39
N GLN A 3 -12.42 14.74 -3.34
CA GLN A 3 -13.06 14.15 -4.51
C GLN A 3 -12.01 13.51 -5.43
N PRO A 4 -12.36 12.47 -6.21
CA PRO A 4 -11.45 11.82 -7.14
C PRO A 4 -10.76 12.76 -8.16
N LEU A 5 -11.28 13.97 -8.35
CA LEU A 5 -10.72 14.98 -9.26
C LEU A 5 -9.88 16.06 -8.55
N ASP A 6 -9.74 16.03 -7.20
CA ASP A 6 -9.00 17.08 -6.46
C ASP A 6 -7.54 17.25 -6.91
N ALA A 7 -6.90 16.16 -7.37
CA ALA A 7 -5.53 16.18 -7.85
C ALA A 7 -5.39 16.71 -9.30
N PHE A 8 -6.50 16.70 -10.05
CA PHE A 8 -6.55 17.05 -11.47
C PHE A 8 -7.81 17.88 -11.74
N THR A 9 -7.67 19.04 -12.31
CA THR A 9 -8.78 19.98 -12.51
C THR A 9 -8.88 20.44 -13.94
N TYR A 10 -10.12 20.65 -14.42
CA TYR A 10 -10.34 21.31 -15.70
C TYR A 10 -10.28 22.83 -15.54
N ARG A 11 -9.55 23.48 -16.44
CA ARG A 11 -9.49 24.95 -16.58
C ARG A 11 -9.67 25.28 -18.05
N ASP A 12 -10.68 26.06 -18.37
CA ASP A 12 -11.03 26.39 -19.77
C ASP A 12 -11.13 25.13 -20.66
N GLY A 13 -11.80 24.09 -20.14
CA GLY A 13 -12.00 22.82 -20.84
C GLY A 13 -10.75 21.94 -20.99
N VAL A 14 -9.62 22.27 -20.37
CA VAL A 14 -8.37 21.48 -20.41
C VAL A 14 -8.05 20.93 -19.03
N LEU A 15 -7.76 19.62 -18.96
CA LEU A 15 -7.34 18.97 -17.72
C LEU A 15 -5.90 19.37 -17.35
N HIS A 16 -5.70 19.74 -16.09
CA HIS A 16 -4.41 20.14 -15.53
C HIS A 16 -3.98 19.21 -14.39
N ALA A 17 -2.69 18.96 -14.30
CA ALA A 17 -2.00 18.41 -13.15
C ALA A 17 -1.32 19.57 -12.41
N GLY A 18 -1.92 20.06 -11.32
CA GLY A 18 -1.50 21.33 -10.72
C GLY A 18 -1.66 22.49 -11.72
N GLU A 19 -0.56 23.16 -12.11
CA GLU A 19 -0.58 24.27 -13.06
C GLU A 19 -0.30 23.84 -14.51
N VAL A 20 0.04 22.56 -14.74
CA VAL A 20 0.50 22.07 -16.05
C VAL A 20 -0.64 21.37 -16.79
N PRO A 21 -1.00 21.79 -18.02
CA PRO A 21 -1.93 21.05 -18.87
C PRO A 21 -1.41 19.63 -19.13
N VAL A 22 -2.27 18.62 -18.92
CA VAL A 22 -1.83 17.21 -19.11
C VAL A 22 -1.46 16.91 -20.57
N SER A 23 -1.98 17.67 -21.54
CA SER A 23 -1.59 17.58 -22.95
C SER A 23 -0.11 17.94 -23.18
N GLU A 24 0.40 18.96 -22.48
CA GLU A 24 1.83 19.34 -22.57
C GLU A 24 2.72 18.26 -21.97
N ILE A 25 2.28 17.60 -20.87
CA ILE A 25 2.99 16.45 -20.31
C ILE A 25 3.03 15.31 -21.32
N ALA A 26 1.89 14.96 -21.93
CA ALA A 26 1.80 13.90 -22.91
C ALA A 26 2.66 14.18 -24.16
N ASP A 27 2.74 15.43 -24.60
CA ASP A 27 3.56 15.81 -25.74
C ASP A 27 5.06 15.79 -25.40
N ALA A 28 5.44 16.09 -24.15
CA ALA A 28 6.83 16.10 -23.71
C ALA A 28 7.41 14.70 -23.47
N VAL A 29 6.61 13.76 -22.90
CA VAL A 29 7.11 12.44 -22.47
C VAL A 29 6.49 11.27 -23.23
N GLY A 30 5.47 11.53 -24.06
CA GLY A 30 4.73 10.50 -24.79
C GLY A 30 3.60 9.87 -23.99
N THR A 31 2.85 8.98 -24.65
CA THR A 31 1.78 8.15 -24.07
C THR A 31 2.05 6.69 -24.43
N PRO A 32 1.53 5.70 -23.64
CA PRO A 32 0.84 5.90 -22.38
C PRO A 32 1.79 6.31 -21.26
N THR A 33 1.33 7.21 -20.35
CA THR A 33 2.15 7.64 -19.22
C THR A 33 1.30 7.89 -17.98
N PHE A 34 1.83 7.53 -16.79
CA PHE A 34 1.22 7.86 -15.52
C PHE A 34 1.71 9.20 -15.01
N VAL A 35 0.79 10.07 -14.60
CA VAL A 35 1.06 11.36 -13.98
C VAL A 35 0.52 11.35 -12.56
N TYR A 36 1.35 11.74 -11.58
CA TYR A 36 0.99 11.78 -10.17
C TYR A 36 1.09 13.20 -9.61
N SER A 37 0.11 13.58 -8.78
CA SER A 37 0.11 14.84 -8.04
C SER A 37 0.88 14.69 -6.74
N ALA A 38 2.05 15.33 -6.65
CA ALA A 38 2.87 15.32 -5.43
C ALA A 38 2.13 15.96 -4.24
N ASP A 39 1.35 17.00 -4.48
CA ASP A 39 0.61 17.71 -3.43
C ASP A 39 -0.55 16.87 -2.88
N PHE A 40 -1.23 16.13 -3.76
CA PHE A 40 -2.25 15.19 -3.31
C PHE A 40 -1.64 14.06 -2.46
N ILE A 41 -0.51 13.47 -2.88
CA ILE A 41 0.20 12.45 -2.11
C ILE A 41 0.58 12.98 -0.72
N ARG A 42 1.16 14.18 -0.64
CA ARG A 42 1.53 14.82 0.64
C ARG A 42 0.30 15.07 1.52
N SER A 43 -0.76 15.59 0.94
CA SER A 43 -1.99 15.90 1.69
C SER A 43 -2.65 14.63 2.24
N SER A 44 -2.70 13.55 1.47
CA SER A 44 -3.24 12.25 1.87
C SER A 44 -2.42 11.63 3.00
N TYR A 45 -1.08 11.65 2.90
CA TYR A 45 -0.20 11.19 3.98
C TYR A 45 -0.45 11.96 5.27
N ARG A 46 -0.40 13.29 5.22
CA ARG A 46 -0.60 14.17 6.39
C ARG A 46 -1.99 14.05 6.99
N ARG A 47 -2.99 13.71 6.20
CA ARG A 47 -4.35 13.47 6.68
C ARG A 47 -4.40 12.24 7.58
N ILE A 48 -3.79 11.12 7.14
CA ILE A 48 -3.70 9.89 7.93
C ILE A 48 -2.88 10.14 9.19
N GLU A 49 -1.71 10.77 9.07
CA GLU A 49 -0.85 11.12 10.19
C GLU A 49 -1.60 11.92 11.27
N ARG A 50 -2.33 12.96 10.86
CA ARG A 50 -3.15 13.77 11.78
C ARG A 50 -4.27 12.96 12.43
N ALA A 51 -4.97 12.12 11.66
CA ALA A 51 -6.08 11.32 12.17
C ALA A 51 -5.62 10.37 13.30
N PHE A 52 -4.42 9.79 13.19
CA PHE A 52 -3.88 8.86 14.18
C PHE A 52 -2.84 9.47 15.13
N SER A 53 -2.64 10.80 15.09
CA SER A 53 -1.70 11.51 15.96
C SER A 53 -1.95 11.31 17.46
N PRO A 54 -3.21 11.16 17.97
CA PRO A 54 -3.44 10.96 19.40
C PRO A 54 -2.82 9.68 19.98
N ILE A 55 -2.54 8.68 19.14
CA ILE A 55 -1.86 7.44 19.55
C ILE A 55 -0.42 7.37 19.05
N GLY A 56 0.11 8.44 18.46
CA GLY A 56 1.49 8.49 17.96
C GLY A 56 1.80 7.40 16.93
N ALA A 57 0.85 7.06 16.06
CA ALA A 57 1.02 5.98 15.11
C ALA A 57 2.15 6.26 14.11
N HIS A 58 2.97 5.26 13.83
CA HIS A 58 4.04 5.30 12.84
C HIS A 58 3.53 4.82 11.49
N LEU A 59 3.62 5.68 10.47
CA LEU A 59 3.16 5.34 9.12
C LEU A 59 4.30 4.73 8.31
N HIS A 60 4.13 3.48 7.86
CA HIS A 60 4.98 2.81 6.91
C HIS A 60 4.24 2.69 5.57
N TYR A 61 4.70 3.42 4.56
CA TYR A 61 4.03 3.39 3.25
C TYR A 61 4.17 2.01 2.60
N ALA A 62 3.06 1.42 2.19
CA ALA A 62 3.04 0.13 1.49
C ALA A 62 3.57 0.27 0.05
N VAL A 63 4.83 -0.09 -0.17
CA VAL A 63 5.57 0.10 -1.43
C VAL A 63 4.91 -0.62 -2.60
N LYS A 64 4.20 -1.72 -2.34
CA LYS A 64 3.37 -2.45 -3.32
C LYS A 64 2.30 -1.60 -4.02
N ALA A 65 1.89 -0.47 -3.44
CA ALA A 65 0.95 0.46 -4.09
C ALA A 65 1.60 1.24 -5.25
N SER A 66 2.84 1.68 -5.10
CA SER A 66 3.73 2.14 -6.18
C SER A 66 5.17 2.19 -5.69
N SER A 67 6.06 1.50 -6.35
CA SER A 67 7.50 1.46 -6.04
C SER A 67 8.32 2.51 -6.80
N ASN A 68 7.69 3.56 -7.34
CA ASN A 68 8.38 4.65 -8.01
C ASN A 68 9.28 5.40 -7.03
N LEU A 69 10.58 5.52 -7.35
CA LEU A 69 11.58 6.13 -6.46
C LEU A 69 11.26 7.58 -6.06
N HIS A 70 10.65 8.36 -6.96
CA HIS A 70 10.29 9.75 -6.65
C HIS A 70 9.12 9.82 -5.65
N ILE A 71 8.15 8.90 -5.76
CA ILE A 71 7.05 8.77 -4.79
C ILE A 71 7.61 8.33 -3.43
N LEU A 72 8.50 7.34 -3.40
CA LEU A 72 9.12 6.90 -2.15
C LEU A 72 9.92 8.02 -1.48
N ARG A 73 10.71 8.80 -2.25
CA ARG A 73 11.44 9.98 -1.73
C ARG A 73 10.49 11.03 -1.17
N LEU A 74 9.42 11.34 -1.92
CA LEU A 74 8.40 12.29 -1.50
C LEU A 74 7.78 11.90 -0.14
N LEU A 75 7.43 10.62 0.02
CA LEU A 75 6.87 10.11 1.27
C LEU A 75 7.90 10.04 2.39
N ARG A 76 9.15 9.67 2.08
CA ARG A 76 10.25 9.71 3.03
C ARG A 76 10.50 11.13 3.58
N GLU A 77 10.40 12.16 2.73
CA GLU A 77 10.48 13.57 3.13
C GLU A 77 9.34 13.98 4.10
N GLN A 78 8.20 13.29 4.06
CA GLN A 78 7.12 13.49 5.03
C GLN A 78 7.34 12.71 6.34
N GLY A 79 8.37 11.87 6.45
CA GLY A 79 8.65 11.07 7.63
C GLY A 79 8.16 9.62 7.55
N ALA A 80 7.63 9.17 6.40
CA ALA A 80 7.18 7.80 6.24
C ALA A 80 8.34 6.79 6.38
N GLY A 81 8.11 5.71 7.14
CA GLY A 81 8.78 4.43 6.94
C GLY A 81 8.24 3.72 5.70
N MET A 82 8.76 2.51 5.40
CA MET A 82 8.32 1.73 4.24
C MET A 82 7.95 0.30 4.65
N ASP A 83 6.75 -0.16 4.21
CA ASP A 83 6.36 -1.57 4.21
C ASP A 83 6.72 -2.17 2.86
N VAL A 84 7.58 -3.19 2.86
CA VAL A 84 8.09 -3.87 1.67
C VAL A 84 7.75 -5.36 1.69
N VAL A 85 7.50 -5.93 0.51
CA VAL A 85 7.13 -7.34 0.37
C VAL A 85 8.09 -8.15 -0.52
N SER A 86 9.21 -7.53 -0.90
CA SER A 86 10.29 -8.19 -1.67
C SER A 86 11.62 -7.46 -1.50
N GLY A 87 12.72 -8.16 -1.80
CA GLY A 87 14.05 -7.56 -1.82
C GLY A 87 14.16 -6.38 -2.79
N GLY A 88 13.48 -6.47 -3.94
CA GLY A 88 13.46 -5.37 -4.91
C GLY A 88 12.76 -4.11 -4.39
N GLU A 89 11.69 -4.25 -3.60
CA GLU A 89 11.04 -3.12 -2.94
C GLU A 89 11.91 -2.56 -1.80
N MET A 90 12.56 -3.43 -1.03
CA MET A 90 13.52 -3.03 0.01
C MET A 90 14.67 -2.20 -0.57
N GLU A 91 15.24 -2.63 -1.71
CA GLU A 91 16.28 -1.88 -2.40
C GLU A 91 15.78 -0.50 -2.86
N ARG A 92 14.57 -0.42 -3.43
CA ARG A 92 13.96 0.85 -3.83
C ARG A 92 13.71 1.78 -2.65
N ALA A 93 13.22 1.26 -1.53
CA ALA A 93 13.02 2.01 -0.29
C ALA A 93 14.34 2.61 0.20
N TRP A 94 15.40 1.81 0.22
CA TRP A 94 16.73 2.29 0.61
C TRP A 94 17.30 3.33 -0.36
N LEU A 95 17.19 3.11 -1.69
CA LEU A 95 17.60 4.08 -2.72
C LEU A 95 16.82 5.41 -2.63
N ALA A 96 15.58 5.36 -2.14
CA ALA A 96 14.80 6.55 -1.85
C ALA A 96 15.26 7.32 -0.60
N GLY A 97 16.17 6.73 0.19
CA GLY A 97 16.73 7.34 1.39
C GLY A 97 16.08 6.90 2.70
N THR A 98 15.27 5.83 2.69
CA THR A 98 14.71 5.25 3.92
C THR A 98 15.80 4.51 4.69
N PRO A 99 16.05 4.82 5.97
CA PRO A 99 16.92 4.02 6.81
C PRO A 99 16.38 2.60 6.94
N MET A 100 17.27 1.59 6.95
CA MET A 100 16.82 0.19 7.06
C MET A 100 15.98 -0.06 8.31
N GLN A 101 16.28 0.63 9.41
CA GLN A 101 15.55 0.54 10.68
C GLN A 101 14.10 1.08 10.59
N GLU A 102 13.77 1.83 9.53
CA GLU A 102 12.42 2.31 9.24
C GLU A 102 11.73 1.52 8.13
N ILE A 103 12.27 0.33 7.82
CA ILE A 103 11.66 -0.63 6.88
C ILE A 103 11.03 -1.77 7.69
N VAL A 104 9.78 -2.07 7.36
CA VAL A 104 9.06 -3.29 7.76
C VAL A 104 9.09 -4.25 6.58
N PHE A 105 9.56 -5.47 6.77
CA PHE A 105 9.59 -6.48 5.72
C PHE A 105 8.47 -7.51 5.95
N ALA A 106 7.40 -7.34 5.20
CA ALA A 106 6.22 -8.21 5.18
C ALA A 106 6.23 -9.18 3.98
N GLY A 107 5.12 -9.91 3.78
CA GLY A 107 4.90 -10.80 2.62
C GLY A 107 5.19 -12.27 2.90
N VAL A 108 4.35 -13.14 2.31
CA VAL A 108 4.34 -14.60 2.53
C VAL A 108 5.47 -15.37 1.83
N GLY A 109 6.21 -14.74 0.94
CA GLY A 109 7.18 -15.40 0.06
C GLY A 109 8.61 -14.94 0.26
N LYS A 110 8.98 -14.40 1.43
CA LYS A 110 10.36 -14.02 1.72
C LYS A 110 11.30 -15.22 1.55
N THR A 111 12.21 -15.14 0.61
CA THR A 111 13.25 -16.15 0.42
C THR A 111 14.34 -16.03 1.47
N GLU A 112 15.10 -17.11 1.71
CA GLU A 112 16.26 -17.04 2.60
C GLU A 112 17.27 -15.97 2.15
N ALA A 113 17.48 -15.81 0.85
CA ALA A 113 18.37 -14.81 0.30
C ALA A 113 17.89 -13.38 0.62
N GLU A 114 16.59 -13.13 0.55
CA GLU A 114 15.99 -11.83 0.92
C GLU A 114 16.04 -11.58 2.42
N GLN A 115 15.77 -12.59 3.26
CA GLN A 115 15.93 -12.48 4.72
C GLN A 115 17.39 -12.20 5.11
N ARG A 116 18.33 -12.88 4.49
CA ARG A 116 19.78 -12.65 4.68
C ARG A 116 20.17 -11.22 4.31
N ALA A 117 19.72 -10.77 3.16
CA ALA A 117 20.00 -9.41 2.69
C ALA A 117 19.38 -8.35 3.58
N ALA A 118 18.17 -8.59 4.10
CA ALA A 118 17.47 -7.69 5.03
C ALA A 118 18.18 -7.60 6.39
N LEU A 119 18.85 -8.66 6.83
CA LEU A 119 19.62 -8.70 8.07
C LEU A 119 21.04 -8.18 7.91
N ASP A 120 21.70 -8.48 6.79
CA ASP A 120 23.09 -8.10 6.51
C ASP A 120 23.18 -6.68 5.89
N GLY A 121 22.09 -6.18 5.33
CA GLY A 121 22.08 -4.92 4.58
C GLY A 121 22.79 -5.01 3.22
N ARG A 122 23.13 -6.19 2.75
CA ARG A 122 23.81 -6.41 1.49
C ARG A 122 22.88 -7.07 0.47
N TRP A 123 22.18 -6.26 -0.29
CA TRP A 123 21.34 -6.74 -1.38
C TRP A 123 21.90 -6.29 -2.72
N SER A 124 21.89 -7.24 -3.68
CA SER A 124 21.99 -6.99 -5.12
C SER A 124 23.36 -6.68 -5.75
N PRO A 125 23.63 -7.29 -6.90
CA PRO A 125 24.73 -6.88 -7.80
C PRO A 125 24.57 -5.46 -8.39
N LEU A 126 23.37 -4.85 -8.30
CA LEU A 126 23.17 -3.43 -8.66
C LEU A 126 23.86 -2.46 -7.68
N VAL A 127 24.28 -2.95 -6.54
CA VAL A 127 24.93 -2.17 -5.49
C VAL A 127 26.42 -1.92 -5.78
N ASP A 128 27.06 -2.74 -6.60
CA ASP A 128 28.40 -2.46 -7.12
C ASP A 128 28.40 -1.24 -8.05
N ASP A 129 27.22 -0.83 -8.56
CA ASP A 129 27.01 0.40 -9.31
C ASP A 129 26.54 1.58 -8.42
N ALA A 130 26.73 1.54 -7.11
CA ALA A 130 26.29 2.61 -6.18
C ALA A 130 26.90 3.98 -6.52
N GLU A 131 28.05 4.06 -7.14
CA GLU A 131 28.63 5.30 -7.67
C GLU A 131 27.72 5.91 -8.77
N ARG A 132 27.06 5.07 -9.59
CA ARG A 132 26.09 5.52 -10.60
C ARG A 132 24.76 5.99 -10.03
N LEU A 133 24.41 5.51 -8.83
CA LEU A 133 23.12 5.80 -8.18
C LEU A 133 23.19 6.91 -7.10
N GLY A 134 24.27 7.67 -7.05
CA GLY A 134 24.38 8.85 -6.17
C GLY A 134 25.21 8.65 -4.90
N GLY A 135 26.11 7.67 -4.87
CA GLY A 135 27.26 7.70 -3.94
C GLY A 135 27.00 7.38 -2.47
N LYS A 136 25.88 6.77 -2.08
CA LYS A 136 25.71 6.30 -0.71
C LYS A 136 26.56 5.05 -0.47
N LYS A 137 27.46 5.10 0.50
CA LYS A 137 28.30 3.94 0.89
C LYS A 137 27.42 2.81 1.43
N ILE A 138 27.54 1.65 0.84
CA ILE A 138 26.79 0.42 1.15
C ILE A 138 27.11 -0.11 2.56
N ALA A 139 28.26 0.24 3.11
CA ALA A 139 28.80 -0.31 4.36
C ALA A 139 27.99 0.04 5.64
N GLU A 140 26.94 0.85 5.55
CA GLU A 140 26.21 1.36 6.71
C GLU A 140 24.72 0.97 6.74
N ARG A 141 24.29 -0.09 6.02
CA ARG A 141 22.87 -0.40 5.90
C ARG A 141 22.27 -0.97 7.19
N GLY A 142 22.91 -1.81 7.91
CA GLY A 142 22.33 -2.51 9.06
C GLY A 142 21.08 -3.36 8.71
N PRO A 143 20.49 -4.06 9.68
CA PRO A 143 19.27 -4.84 9.46
C PRO A 143 18.05 -3.94 9.28
N VAL A 144 17.00 -4.48 8.64
CA VAL A 144 15.66 -3.88 8.64
C VAL A 144 15.12 -3.76 10.07
N GLY A 145 14.27 -2.77 10.29
CA GLY A 145 13.74 -2.50 11.63
C GLY A 145 12.79 -3.56 12.15
N LEU A 146 12.01 -4.20 11.25
CA LEU A 146 10.99 -5.16 11.64
C LEU A 146 10.72 -6.16 10.52
N PHE A 147 10.51 -7.43 10.89
CA PHE A 147 9.91 -8.44 10.02
C PHE A 147 8.47 -8.69 10.46
N ASN A 148 7.55 -8.79 9.50
CA ASN A 148 6.22 -9.35 9.74
C ASN A 148 6.23 -10.79 9.24
N ALA A 149 6.42 -11.75 10.16
CA ALA A 149 6.53 -13.18 9.85
C ALA A 149 5.14 -13.79 9.61
N GLU A 150 5.02 -14.56 8.54
CA GLU A 150 3.76 -15.14 8.06
C GLU A 150 3.57 -16.61 8.50
N SER A 151 4.64 -17.26 8.98
CA SER A 151 4.61 -18.67 9.41
C SER A 151 5.75 -19.03 10.36
N GLU A 152 5.58 -20.17 11.06
CA GLU A 152 6.61 -20.74 11.93
C GLU A 152 7.87 -21.12 11.13
N SER A 153 7.70 -21.74 9.95
CA SER A 153 8.82 -22.11 9.08
C SER A 153 9.62 -20.91 8.59
N GLU A 154 8.98 -19.77 8.35
CA GLU A 154 9.67 -18.52 8.04
C GLU A 154 10.53 -18.04 9.20
N LEU A 155 9.99 -18.09 10.44
CA LEU A 155 10.75 -17.75 11.65
C LEU A 155 11.95 -18.66 11.90
N GLU A 156 11.84 -19.96 11.60
CA GLU A 156 12.96 -20.90 11.68
C GLU A 156 14.09 -20.53 10.73
N VAL A 157 13.76 -20.17 9.48
CA VAL A 157 14.74 -19.68 8.51
C VAL A 157 15.36 -18.37 8.99
N LEU A 158 14.54 -17.42 9.45
CA LEU A 158 14.98 -16.12 9.95
C LEU A 158 15.95 -16.30 11.13
N ALA A 159 15.60 -17.16 12.09
CA ALA A 159 16.43 -17.45 13.26
C ALA A 159 17.79 -18.05 12.87
N ARG A 160 17.81 -19.00 11.96
CA ARG A 160 19.04 -19.61 11.47
C ARG A 160 19.93 -18.59 10.76
N VAL A 161 19.36 -17.80 9.85
CA VAL A 161 20.12 -16.78 9.10
C VAL A 161 20.65 -15.69 10.04
N ALA A 162 19.83 -15.22 11.00
CA ALA A 162 20.27 -14.24 11.97
C ALA A 162 21.40 -14.75 12.88
N ALA A 163 21.32 -16.03 13.32
CA ALA A 163 22.39 -16.69 14.07
C ALA A 163 23.71 -16.80 13.27
N GLU A 164 23.64 -17.16 11.99
CA GLU A 164 24.81 -17.23 11.09
C GLU A 164 25.48 -15.88 10.92
N LEU A 165 24.70 -14.80 10.92
CA LEU A 165 25.18 -13.42 10.78
C LEU A 165 25.60 -12.78 12.12
N GLY A 166 25.27 -13.42 13.25
CA GLY A 166 25.54 -12.88 14.59
C GLY A 166 24.71 -11.64 14.94
N VAL A 167 23.50 -11.55 14.38
CA VAL A 167 22.55 -10.44 14.62
C VAL A 167 21.24 -10.95 15.26
N VAL A 168 20.42 -10.02 15.76
CA VAL A 168 19.09 -10.32 16.27
C VAL A 168 18.07 -9.75 15.29
N ALA A 169 17.14 -10.60 14.83
CA ALA A 169 16.00 -10.20 14.02
C ALA A 169 14.81 -9.83 14.93
N HIS A 170 14.27 -8.61 14.80
CA HIS A 170 13.03 -8.23 15.45
C HIS A 170 11.84 -8.59 14.56
N SER A 171 10.88 -9.32 15.10
CA SER A 171 9.74 -9.80 14.32
C SER A 171 8.41 -9.61 15.04
N CYS A 172 7.39 -9.18 14.30
CA CYS A 172 5.99 -9.39 14.63
C CYS A 172 5.49 -10.69 14.00
N ILE A 173 4.53 -11.34 14.64
CA ILE A 173 3.77 -12.43 14.02
C ILE A 173 2.56 -11.84 13.34
N ARG A 174 2.40 -12.13 12.05
CA ARG A 174 1.14 -11.81 11.36
C ARG A 174 0.05 -12.77 11.80
N VAL A 175 -0.95 -12.19 12.43
CA VAL A 175 -2.12 -12.90 12.95
C VAL A 175 -3.20 -12.94 11.90
N ASN A 176 -3.71 -14.14 11.63
CA ASN A 176 -5.00 -14.28 10.96
C ASN A 176 -6.08 -14.25 12.04
N PRO A 177 -6.88 -13.17 12.13
CA PRO A 177 -7.84 -12.98 13.23
C PRO A 177 -9.16 -13.71 13.00
N ASP A 178 -9.33 -14.38 11.85
CA ASP A 178 -10.59 -15.00 11.39
C ASP A 178 -11.74 -13.99 11.34
N VAL A 179 -11.47 -12.83 10.74
CA VAL A 179 -12.43 -11.74 10.55
C VAL A 179 -12.71 -11.57 9.07
N ASP A 180 -13.99 -11.63 8.69
CA ASP A 180 -14.43 -11.33 7.33
C ASP A 180 -14.43 -9.81 7.08
N ALA A 181 -13.48 -9.35 6.28
CA ALA A 181 -13.36 -7.95 5.90
C ALA A 181 -14.32 -7.53 4.77
N ARG A 182 -15.14 -8.45 4.24
CA ARG A 182 -16.10 -8.23 3.15
C ARG A 182 -15.48 -7.52 1.94
N THR A 183 -14.26 -7.91 1.60
CA THR A 183 -13.53 -7.38 0.44
C THR A 183 -13.72 -8.29 -0.77
N HIS A 184 -13.18 -7.87 -1.93
CA HIS A 184 -13.15 -8.73 -3.12
C HIS A 184 -12.42 -10.05 -2.82
N GLU A 185 -12.91 -11.18 -3.35
CA GLU A 185 -12.38 -12.53 -3.08
C GLU A 185 -10.85 -12.64 -3.23
N TYR A 186 -10.25 -11.94 -4.21
CA TYR A 186 -8.80 -11.95 -4.44
C TYR A 186 -8.01 -11.03 -3.49
N THR A 187 -8.66 -10.24 -2.66
CA THR A 187 -8.02 -9.27 -1.75
C THR A 187 -8.37 -9.48 -0.28
N THR A 188 -9.20 -10.47 0.04
CA THR A 188 -9.51 -10.90 1.43
C THR A 188 -8.30 -11.65 1.99
N THR A 189 -7.81 -11.24 3.16
CA THR A 189 -6.63 -11.84 3.81
C THR A 189 -6.83 -12.19 5.28
N GLY A 190 -8.01 -11.96 5.85
CA GLY A 190 -8.32 -12.14 7.27
C GLY A 190 -9.05 -13.43 7.64
N LEU A 191 -9.38 -14.31 6.69
CA LEU A 191 -10.07 -15.57 6.92
C LEU A 191 -9.08 -16.74 7.10
N GLU A 192 -9.45 -17.74 7.90
CA GLU A 192 -8.60 -18.88 8.25
C GLU A 192 -8.07 -19.65 7.01
N GLU A 193 -8.85 -19.74 5.95
CA GLU A 193 -8.49 -20.46 4.72
C GLU A 193 -7.50 -19.72 3.83
N ASN A 194 -7.10 -18.49 4.18
CA ASN A 194 -6.16 -17.71 3.40
C ASN A 194 -4.70 -18.08 3.69
N LYS A 195 -3.84 -17.93 2.68
CA LYS A 195 -2.39 -18.19 2.79
C LYS A 195 -1.63 -17.24 3.73
N PHE A 196 -2.29 -16.25 4.31
CA PHE A 196 -1.65 -15.16 5.06
C PHE A 196 -1.75 -15.36 6.56
N GLY A 197 -0.61 -15.17 7.23
CA GLY A 197 -0.50 -15.19 8.67
C GLY A 197 -0.76 -16.56 9.32
N VAL A 198 -0.66 -16.58 10.63
CA VAL A 198 -0.97 -17.76 11.44
C VAL A 198 -2.30 -17.59 12.17
N ALA A 199 -3.05 -18.68 12.40
CA ALA A 199 -4.28 -18.62 13.18
C ALA A 199 -4.01 -18.01 14.55
N TRP A 200 -4.87 -17.07 14.99
CA TRP A 200 -4.69 -16.36 16.26
C TRP A 200 -4.51 -17.32 17.46
N THR A 201 -5.09 -18.53 17.42
CA THR A 201 -4.99 -19.57 18.45
C THR A 201 -3.58 -20.15 18.57
N ARG A 202 -2.76 -20.10 17.52
CA ARG A 202 -1.39 -20.64 17.47
C ARG A 202 -0.34 -19.65 18.02
N VAL A 203 -0.67 -18.37 18.09
CA VAL A 203 0.28 -17.31 18.45
C VAL A 203 0.96 -17.54 19.81
N PRO A 204 0.26 -17.92 20.90
CA PRO A 204 0.92 -18.15 22.19
C PRO A 204 1.94 -19.29 22.16
N GLU A 205 1.68 -20.36 21.39
CA GLU A 205 2.60 -21.48 21.23
C GLU A 205 3.88 -21.06 20.47
N ILE A 206 3.73 -20.23 19.45
CA ILE A 206 4.87 -19.69 18.69
C ILE A 206 5.74 -18.81 19.59
N PHE A 207 5.15 -17.90 20.35
CA PHE A 207 5.91 -17.07 21.30
C PHE A 207 6.64 -17.93 22.34
N ALA A 208 6.01 -19.00 22.85
CA ALA A 208 6.64 -19.94 23.77
C ALA A 208 7.82 -20.70 23.12
N ALA A 209 7.67 -21.15 21.86
CA ALA A 209 8.71 -21.88 21.13
C ALA A 209 9.95 -21.00 20.86
N PHE A 210 9.76 -19.73 20.54
CA PHE A 210 10.85 -18.82 20.22
C PHE A 210 11.41 -18.06 21.44
N ARG A 211 10.87 -18.24 22.65
CA ARG A 211 11.32 -17.54 23.87
C ARG A 211 12.83 -17.62 24.12
N ASN A 212 13.44 -18.75 23.83
CA ASN A 212 14.85 -19.03 24.10
C ASN A 212 15.71 -19.07 22.81
N VAL A 213 15.22 -18.51 21.71
CA VAL A 213 15.95 -18.42 20.45
C VAL A 213 16.64 -17.06 20.40
N PRO A 214 17.96 -16.97 20.66
CA PRO A 214 18.62 -15.67 20.90
C PRO A 214 18.76 -14.81 19.64
N SER A 215 18.59 -15.39 18.47
CA SER A 215 18.73 -14.71 17.19
C SER A 215 17.43 -14.09 16.66
N VAL A 216 16.26 -14.37 17.29
CA VAL A 216 14.99 -13.76 16.94
C VAL A 216 14.30 -13.25 18.20
N GLU A 217 13.89 -12.02 18.18
CA GLU A 217 13.05 -11.41 19.20
C GLU A 217 11.66 -11.16 18.64
N LEU A 218 10.65 -11.85 19.20
CA LEU A 218 9.25 -11.60 18.87
C LEU A 218 8.78 -10.39 19.67
N VAL A 219 8.70 -9.24 19.00
CA VAL A 219 8.40 -7.94 19.62
C VAL A 219 6.94 -7.54 19.55
N GLY A 220 6.12 -8.25 18.76
CA GLY A 220 4.74 -7.81 18.59
C GLY A 220 3.88 -8.66 17.67
N LEU A 221 2.75 -8.09 17.34
CA LEU A 221 1.72 -8.68 16.49
C LEU A 221 1.44 -7.78 15.29
N HIS A 222 1.16 -8.38 14.14
CA HIS A 222 0.74 -7.70 12.92
C HIS A 222 -0.60 -8.26 12.45
N VAL A 223 -1.44 -7.41 11.86
CA VAL A 223 -2.66 -7.83 11.17
C VAL A 223 -2.84 -7.05 9.88
N HIS A 224 -3.31 -7.75 8.84
CA HIS A 224 -3.80 -7.10 7.61
C HIS A 224 -4.98 -7.93 7.09
N ILE A 225 -6.20 -7.39 7.19
CA ILE A 225 -7.44 -8.13 6.94
C ILE A 225 -7.93 -8.08 5.50
N GLY A 226 -7.35 -7.20 4.65
CA GLY A 226 -7.72 -7.08 3.24
C GLY A 226 -7.59 -5.67 2.69
N SER A 227 -7.94 -5.47 1.41
CA SER A 227 -7.94 -4.14 0.77
C SER A 227 -8.83 -4.11 -0.50
N PRO A 228 -9.79 -3.16 -0.64
CA PRO A 228 -10.18 -2.15 0.34
C PRO A 228 -11.15 -2.71 1.39
N VAL A 229 -10.97 -2.36 2.65
CA VAL A 229 -11.93 -2.64 3.72
C VAL A 229 -12.84 -1.43 3.88
N ARG A 230 -14.10 -1.57 3.48
CA ARG A 230 -15.05 -0.45 3.41
C ARG A 230 -15.90 -0.27 4.68
N GLU A 231 -15.78 -1.17 5.62
CA GLU A 231 -16.51 -1.14 6.88
C GLU A 231 -15.54 -1.00 8.06
N ILE A 232 -15.95 -0.31 9.11
CA ILE A 232 -15.10 -0.05 10.28
C ILE A 232 -15.07 -1.26 11.22
N GLU A 233 -16.20 -1.94 11.38
CA GLU A 233 -16.40 -3.04 12.32
C GLU A 233 -15.37 -4.18 12.16
N PRO A 234 -14.99 -4.66 10.95
CA PRO A 234 -13.94 -5.64 10.80
C PRO A 234 -12.59 -5.20 11.39
N TYR A 235 -12.23 -3.92 11.26
CA TYR A 235 -11.02 -3.39 11.89
C TYR A 235 -11.08 -3.40 13.40
N GLU A 236 -12.20 -2.92 13.98
CA GLU A 236 -12.38 -2.98 15.45
C GLU A 236 -12.28 -4.41 15.96
N SER A 237 -12.91 -5.36 15.26
CA SER A 237 -12.87 -6.78 15.62
C SER A 237 -11.46 -7.34 15.59
N ALA A 238 -10.69 -7.07 14.52
CA ALA A 238 -9.30 -7.47 14.40
C ALA A 238 -8.42 -6.86 15.51
N VAL A 239 -8.55 -5.55 15.77
CA VAL A 239 -7.82 -4.88 16.86
C VAL A 239 -8.17 -5.50 18.24
N ARG A 240 -9.42 -5.82 18.49
CA ARG A 240 -9.82 -6.51 19.75
C ARG A 240 -9.20 -7.90 19.86
N VAL A 241 -9.04 -8.64 18.75
CA VAL A 241 -8.29 -9.92 18.76
C VAL A 241 -6.84 -9.67 19.14
N LEU A 242 -6.16 -8.71 18.52
CA LEU A 242 -4.76 -8.38 18.84
C LEU A 242 -4.59 -7.97 20.31
N LEU A 243 -5.48 -7.14 20.83
CA LEU A 243 -5.42 -6.71 22.24
C LEU A 243 -5.58 -7.87 23.21
N ARG A 244 -6.53 -8.79 22.96
CA ARG A 244 -6.67 -10.01 23.80
C ARG A 244 -5.44 -10.91 23.72
N LEU A 245 -4.86 -11.08 22.52
CA LEU A 245 -3.60 -11.81 22.36
C LEU A 245 -2.46 -11.15 23.11
N THR A 246 -2.37 -9.82 23.05
CA THR A 246 -1.37 -9.06 23.81
C THR A 246 -1.50 -9.32 25.30
N ASP A 247 -2.72 -9.24 25.88
CA ASP A 247 -2.96 -9.56 27.28
C ASP A 247 -2.52 -11.00 27.61
N THR A 248 -2.90 -11.98 26.78
CA THR A 248 -2.52 -13.39 26.96
C THR A 248 -1.00 -13.60 26.94
N LEU A 249 -0.29 -12.94 26.02
CA LEU A 249 1.16 -13.05 25.90
C LEU A 249 1.87 -12.39 27.08
N GLU A 250 1.41 -11.22 27.53
CA GLU A 250 1.95 -10.53 28.70
C GLU A 250 1.73 -11.33 29.99
N ASP A 251 0.55 -11.95 30.19
CA ASP A 251 0.26 -12.84 31.29
C ASP A 251 1.15 -14.09 31.29
N ALA A 252 1.56 -14.58 30.12
CA ALA A 252 2.52 -15.65 29.94
C ALA A 252 4.00 -15.18 30.09
N GLY A 253 4.24 -13.90 30.40
CA GLY A 253 5.57 -13.31 30.61
C GLY A 253 6.34 -13.00 29.34
N HIS A 254 5.65 -12.78 28.21
CA HIS A 254 6.23 -12.21 27.01
C HIS A 254 6.06 -10.69 26.98
N SER A 255 6.95 -9.98 26.28
CA SER A 255 6.82 -8.55 26.04
C SER A 255 6.24 -8.29 24.65
N VAL A 256 5.19 -7.49 24.58
CA VAL A 256 4.62 -7.03 23.31
C VAL A 256 4.77 -5.52 23.25
N SER A 257 5.68 -5.04 22.42
CA SER A 257 6.02 -3.62 22.28
C SER A 257 5.53 -3.00 20.98
N VAL A 258 5.04 -3.81 20.02
CA VAL A 258 4.58 -3.36 18.72
C VAL A 258 3.22 -3.98 18.37
N LEU A 259 2.27 -3.17 17.95
CA LEU A 259 1.11 -3.60 17.18
C LEU A 259 1.12 -2.95 15.81
N ASP A 260 1.27 -3.75 14.78
CA ASP A 260 1.16 -3.33 13.39
C ASP A 260 -0.26 -3.68 12.90
N LEU A 261 -1.04 -2.66 12.60
CA LEU A 261 -2.44 -2.80 12.20
C LEU A 261 -2.60 -2.95 10.68
N GLY A 262 -1.47 -2.98 9.95
CA GLY A 262 -1.48 -3.07 8.51
C GLY A 262 -2.07 -1.85 7.81
N GLY A 263 -2.59 -2.08 6.62
CA GLY A 263 -3.29 -1.09 5.83
C GLY A 263 -4.66 -1.60 5.38
N GLY A 264 -5.03 -1.26 4.15
CA GLY A 264 -6.29 -1.72 3.55
C GLY A 264 -7.41 -0.70 3.58
N TRP A 265 -7.18 0.49 4.16
CA TRP A 265 -8.17 1.56 4.15
C TRP A 265 -8.60 1.93 2.75
N PRO A 266 -9.90 2.15 2.55
CA PRO A 266 -10.46 2.40 1.24
C PRO A 266 -10.12 3.80 0.73
N MET A 267 -10.39 4.00 -0.55
CA MET A 267 -10.47 5.30 -1.19
C MET A 267 -11.74 5.31 -2.03
N SER A 268 -12.51 6.38 -1.98
CA SER A 268 -13.66 6.56 -2.87
C SER A 268 -13.17 6.89 -4.27
N TYR A 269 -13.62 6.11 -5.26
CA TYR A 269 -13.38 6.36 -6.69
C TYR A 269 -14.52 7.14 -7.33
N THR A 270 -15.68 7.11 -6.67
CA THR A 270 -16.87 7.91 -6.93
C THR A 270 -17.39 8.48 -5.62
N ASP A 271 -18.32 9.44 -5.65
CA ASP A 271 -18.80 10.10 -4.43
C ASP A 271 -19.48 9.10 -3.47
N GLY A 272 -19.06 9.13 -2.20
CA GLY A 272 -19.76 8.46 -1.09
C GLY A 272 -19.58 6.97 -0.96
N GLU A 273 -18.62 6.36 -1.69
CA GLU A 273 -18.42 4.90 -1.69
C GLU A 273 -17.80 4.32 -0.41
N SER A 274 -17.08 5.13 0.36
CA SER A 274 -16.25 4.60 1.44
C SER A 274 -16.17 5.57 2.62
N PRO A 275 -16.07 5.05 3.86
CA PRO A 275 -15.79 5.89 5.01
C PRO A 275 -14.46 6.62 4.86
N GLU A 276 -14.40 7.82 5.40
CA GLU A 276 -13.19 8.62 5.48
C GLU A 276 -12.24 8.08 6.56
N ILE A 277 -10.95 8.38 6.46
CA ILE A 277 -9.94 7.86 7.40
C ILE A 277 -10.18 8.31 8.85
N GLU A 278 -10.82 9.46 9.04
CA GLU A 278 -11.19 10.00 10.35
C GLU A 278 -12.18 9.08 11.07
N ALA A 279 -13.14 8.50 10.36
CA ALA A 279 -14.09 7.56 10.96
C ALA A 279 -13.40 6.29 11.48
N PHE A 280 -12.37 5.79 10.76
CA PHE A 280 -11.55 4.69 11.26
C PHE A 280 -10.75 5.10 12.50
N SER A 281 -10.14 6.28 12.51
CA SER A 281 -9.36 6.74 13.65
C SER A 281 -10.26 6.97 14.88
N GLU A 282 -11.46 7.55 14.72
CA GLU A 282 -12.43 7.73 15.80
C GLU A 282 -12.85 6.41 16.46
N ALA A 283 -12.96 5.33 15.68
CA ALA A 283 -13.30 4.00 16.19
C ALA A 283 -12.11 3.28 16.86
N LEU A 284 -10.90 3.40 16.29
CA LEU A 284 -9.74 2.63 16.72
C LEU A 284 -8.96 3.29 17.87
N ILE A 285 -8.87 4.61 17.92
CA ILE A 285 -8.11 5.34 18.94
C ILE A 285 -8.57 4.95 20.36
N PRO A 286 -9.87 4.92 20.70
CA PRO A 286 -10.32 4.55 22.04
C PRO A 286 -9.88 3.17 22.48
N LEU A 287 -9.68 2.24 21.56
CA LEU A 287 -9.20 0.87 21.85
C LEU A 287 -7.70 0.84 22.17
N LEU A 288 -6.92 1.72 21.55
CA LEU A 288 -5.45 1.66 21.52
C LEU A 288 -4.79 2.69 22.45
N GLU A 289 -5.45 3.83 22.72
CA GLU A 289 -4.86 5.00 23.37
C GLU A 289 -4.18 4.69 24.71
N ARG A 290 -4.82 3.89 25.57
CA ARG A 290 -4.24 3.52 26.87
C ARG A 290 -2.92 2.78 26.72
N ARG A 291 -2.84 1.85 25.77
CA ARG A 291 -1.62 1.07 25.53
C ARG A 291 -0.54 1.88 24.82
N ALA A 292 -0.93 2.70 23.87
CA ALA A 292 0.01 3.62 23.19
C ALA A 292 0.66 4.60 24.20
N LYS A 293 -0.12 5.16 25.13
CA LYS A 293 0.40 6.01 26.24
C LYS A 293 1.36 5.26 27.18
N ASN A 294 1.22 3.93 27.27
CA ASN A 294 2.09 3.08 28.07
C ASN A 294 3.30 2.52 27.29
N GLY A 295 3.56 3.04 26.08
CA GLY A 295 4.76 2.73 25.30
C GLY A 295 4.56 1.68 24.20
N LEU A 296 3.33 1.17 23.98
CA LEU A 296 3.05 0.29 22.84
C LEU A 296 3.14 1.10 21.53
N ARG A 297 4.06 0.70 20.66
CA ARG A 297 4.22 1.31 19.33
C ARG A 297 3.13 0.80 18.39
N ILE A 298 2.39 1.74 17.81
CA ILE A 298 1.37 1.44 16.79
C ILE A 298 1.96 1.73 15.42
N VAL A 299 1.87 0.75 14.51
CA VAL A 299 2.30 0.85 13.12
C VAL A 299 1.10 0.75 12.20
N LEU A 300 1.10 1.54 11.14
CA LEU A 300 0.07 1.56 10.09
C LEU A 300 0.74 1.49 8.72
N GLU A 301 0.17 0.69 7.80
CA GLU A 301 0.73 0.44 6.46
C GLU A 301 -0.17 0.98 5.32
N PRO A 302 -0.42 2.31 5.25
CA PRO A 302 -1.26 2.88 4.20
C PRO A 302 -0.60 2.77 2.82
N GLY A 303 -1.35 2.32 1.83
CA GLY A 303 -0.93 2.30 0.43
C GLY A 303 -1.99 2.95 -0.46
N ARG A 304 -3.12 2.25 -0.65
CA ARG A 304 -4.26 2.71 -1.46
C ARG A 304 -4.77 4.09 -1.03
N SER A 305 -4.97 4.32 0.24
CA SER A 305 -5.49 5.58 0.80
C SER A 305 -4.57 6.79 0.58
N ILE A 306 -3.30 6.57 0.22
CA ILE A 306 -2.37 7.63 -0.16
C ILE A 306 -2.37 7.85 -1.67
N LEU A 307 -2.35 6.77 -2.47
CA LEU A 307 -2.02 6.88 -3.89
C LEU A 307 -3.19 6.78 -4.87
N ALA A 308 -4.31 6.17 -4.49
CA ALA A 308 -5.32 5.77 -5.46
C ALA A 308 -5.85 6.91 -6.35
N ASN A 309 -6.13 8.08 -5.77
CA ASN A 309 -6.64 9.25 -6.52
C ASN A 309 -5.55 10.28 -6.81
N SER A 310 -4.28 9.95 -6.54
CA SER A 310 -3.16 10.88 -6.77
C SER A 310 -2.67 10.89 -8.21
N GLY A 311 -3.14 9.97 -9.06
CA GLY A 311 -2.61 9.80 -10.40
C GLY A 311 -3.66 9.56 -11.46
N VAL A 312 -3.30 9.90 -12.69
CA VAL A 312 -4.03 9.58 -13.91
C VAL A 312 -3.13 8.85 -14.89
N LEU A 313 -3.71 7.99 -15.73
CA LEU A 313 -3.07 7.42 -16.90
C LEU A 313 -3.46 8.25 -18.12
N LEU A 314 -2.49 8.93 -18.73
CA LEU A 314 -2.68 9.59 -19.99
C LEU A 314 -2.47 8.59 -21.13
N THR A 315 -3.46 8.50 -21.99
CA THR A 315 -3.44 7.63 -23.18
C THR A 315 -3.91 8.41 -24.40
N ARG A 316 -3.40 8.04 -25.56
CA ARG A 316 -3.77 8.67 -26.84
C ARG A 316 -4.72 7.78 -27.62
N VAL A 317 -5.81 8.35 -28.07
CA VAL A 317 -6.73 7.67 -29.00
C VAL A 317 -6.03 7.48 -30.32
N GLN A 318 -5.89 6.23 -30.75
CA GLN A 318 -5.30 5.86 -32.03
C GLN A 318 -6.37 5.80 -33.13
N HIS A 319 -7.51 5.18 -32.81
CA HIS A 319 -8.62 5.03 -33.72
C HIS A 319 -9.95 5.07 -32.99
N VAL A 320 -11.01 5.54 -33.70
CA VAL A 320 -12.40 5.36 -33.31
C VAL A 320 -13.04 4.45 -34.33
N LYS A 321 -13.59 3.32 -33.88
CA LYS A 321 -14.24 2.33 -34.72
C LYS A 321 -15.73 2.25 -34.39
N GLU A 322 -16.56 2.70 -35.33
CA GLU A 322 -18.01 2.57 -35.22
C GLU A 322 -18.46 1.16 -35.68
N GLY A 323 -19.06 0.41 -34.78
CA GLY A 323 -19.75 -0.86 -35.07
C GLY A 323 -21.26 -0.65 -35.17
N ARG A 324 -21.99 -1.72 -35.41
CA ARG A 324 -23.46 -1.66 -35.49
C ARG A 324 -24.10 -1.37 -34.12
N GLU A 325 -23.53 -1.92 -33.05
CA GLU A 325 -24.09 -1.86 -31.70
C GLU A 325 -23.20 -1.08 -30.73
N LYS A 326 -21.91 -0.98 -31.02
CA LYS A 326 -20.92 -0.37 -30.13
C LYS A 326 -19.94 0.51 -30.90
N THR A 327 -19.48 1.55 -30.23
CA THR A 327 -18.34 2.36 -30.67
C THR A 327 -17.12 1.99 -29.81
N PHE A 328 -15.99 1.72 -30.45
CA PHE A 328 -14.72 1.45 -29.76
C PHE A 328 -13.80 2.65 -29.91
N VAL A 329 -13.29 3.11 -28.76
CA VAL A 329 -12.22 4.12 -28.68
C VAL A 329 -10.92 3.36 -28.38
N ILE A 330 -10.11 3.16 -29.41
CA ILE A 330 -8.88 2.36 -29.35
C ILE A 330 -7.72 3.26 -28.92
N CYS A 331 -7.14 2.95 -27.78
CA CYS A 331 -6.05 3.71 -27.16
C CYS A 331 -4.71 2.98 -27.24
N ASP A 332 -3.61 3.69 -26.95
CA ASP A 332 -2.27 3.10 -26.82
C ASP A 332 -1.96 2.51 -25.44
N ALA A 333 -2.84 2.72 -24.45
CA ALA A 333 -2.83 1.99 -23.19
C ALA A 333 -3.79 0.81 -23.23
N GLY A 334 -3.46 -0.28 -22.55
CA GLY A 334 -4.29 -1.46 -22.41
C GLY A 334 -3.97 -2.22 -21.12
N MET A 335 -4.38 -3.49 -21.05
CA MET A 335 -4.20 -4.31 -19.85
C MET A 335 -2.73 -4.46 -19.42
N HIS A 336 -1.77 -4.35 -20.32
CA HIS A 336 -0.33 -4.36 -20.03
C HIS A 336 0.15 -3.09 -19.30
N THR A 337 -0.61 -2.00 -19.39
CA THR A 337 -0.33 -0.74 -18.69
C THR A 337 -1.20 -0.60 -17.45
N LEU A 338 -2.48 -0.97 -17.53
CA LEU A 338 -3.47 -0.90 -16.45
C LEU A 338 -4.27 -2.21 -16.39
N ILE A 339 -3.79 -3.18 -15.62
CA ILE A 339 -4.39 -4.52 -15.54
C ILE A 339 -5.75 -4.56 -14.82
N ARG A 340 -6.03 -3.60 -13.93
CA ARG A 340 -7.15 -3.70 -13.00
C ARG A 340 -8.53 -3.79 -13.65
N PRO A 341 -8.87 -3.08 -14.75
CA PRO A 341 -10.14 -3.28 -15.43
C PRO A 341 -10.33 -4.72 -15.92
N ALA A 342 -9.31 -5.29 -16.55
CA ALA A 342 -9.36 -6.65 -17.08
C ALA A 342 -9.39 -7.73 -15.98
N PHE A 343 -8.56 -7.59 -14.94
CA PHE A 343 -8.38 -8.61 -13.92
C PHE A 343 -9.41 -8.56 -12.79
N TYR A 344 -9.74 -7.34 -12.30
CA TYR A 344 -10.67 -7.13 -11.18
C TYR A 344 -12.05 -6.62 -11.61
N ARG A 345 -12.28 -6.35 -12.89
CA ARG A 345 -13.44 -5.59 -13.38
C ARG A 345 -13.59 -4.25 -12.64
N ALA A 346 -12.44 -3.67 -12.27
CA ALA A 346 -12.41 -2.46 -11.47
C ALA A 346 -12.78 -1.25 -12.31
N PHE A 347 -13.73 -0.45 -11.82
CA PHE A 347 -14.08 0.82 -12.43
C PHE A 347 -12.87 1.78 -12.43
N HIS A 348 -12.63 2.42 -13.56
CA HIS A 348 -11.73 3.54 -13.73
C HIS A 348 -12.44 4.62 -14.52
N PHE A 349 -12.54 5.81 -13.94
CA PHE A 349 -13.11 6.94 -14.64
C PHE A 349 -12.20 7.36 -15.79
N ALA A 350 -12.74 7.38 -17.00
CA ALA A 350 -12.02 7.79 -18.20
C ALA A 350 -12.76 8.96 -18.86
N TRP A 351 -12.02 10.04 -19.16
CA TRP A 351 -12.58 11.24 -19.75
C TRP A 351 -11.56 11.93 -20.65
N PRO A 352 -12.00 12.63 -21.71
CA PRO A 352 -11.07 13.35 -22.58
C PRO A 352 -10.31 14.45 -21.84
N ALA A 353 -9.01 14.58 -22.09
CA ALA A 353 -8.16 15.60 -21.46
C ALA A 353 -8.51 17.04 -21.94
N ARG A 354 -9.24 17.17 -23.05
CA ARG A 354 -9.78 18.42 -23.55
C ARG A 354 -11.24 18.26 -23.94
N VAL A 355 -12.08 19.13 -23.42
CA VAL A 355 -13.54 19.14 -23.64
C VAL A 355 -14.04 20.58 -23.80
N GLU A 356 -15.24 20.75 -24.33
CA GLU A 356 -15.98 22.01 -24.20
C GLU A 356 -16.47 22.17 -22.75
N ASP A 357 -16.64 23.39 -22.27
CA ASP A 357 -17.04 23.66 -20.86
C ASP A 357 -18.29 22.90 -20.43
N ARG A 358 -19.27 22.73 -21.32
CA ARG A 358 -20.50 21.97 -21.08
C ARG A 358 -20.28 20.47 -20.86
N HIS A 359 -19.10 19.97 -21.18
CA HIS A 359 -18.70 18.58 -21.03
C HIS A 359 -17.66 18.34 -19.94
N VAL A 360 -17.34 19.37 -19.15
CA VAL A 360 -16.51 19.20 -17.96
C VAL A 360 -17.25 18.34 -16.95
N PRO A 361 -16.70 17.17 -16.53
CA PRO A 361 -17.40 16.29 -15.59
C PRO A 361 -17.46 16.91 -14.20
N PRO A 362 -18.63 16.92 -13.55
CA PRO A 362 -18.77 17.48 -12.19
C PRO A 362 -18.07 16.60 -11.14
N ALA A 363 -17.95 15.29 -11.40
CA ALA A 363 -17.29 14.30 -10.55
C ALA A 363 -16.92 13.07 -11.40
N ALA A 364 -16.04 12.22 -10.89
CA ALA A 364 -15.85 10.88 -11.42
C ALA A 364 -17.07 10.01 -11.09
N ALA A 365 -17.74 9.48 -12.10
CA ALA A 365 -18.93 8.67 -11.93
C ALA A 365 -19.04 7.61 -13.06
N GLU A 366 -19.73 6.50 -12.79
CA GLU A 366 -19.98 5.48 -13.81
C GLU A 366 -20.91 5.99 -14.91
N ARG A 367 -21.77 6.93 -14.57
CA ARG A 367 -22.71 7.57 -15.52
C ARG A 367 -22.75 9.07 -15.23
N LEU A 368 -22.68 9.84 -16.30
CA LEU A 368 -22.80 11.29 -16.25
C LEU A 368 -24.00 11.73 -17.07
N ASP A 369 -24.80 12.64 -16.51
CA ASP A 369 -25.90 13.30 -17.22
C ASP A 369 -25.37 14.61 -17.86
N LEU A 370 -24.70 14.45 -18.99
CA LEU A 370 -24.18 15.56 -19.80
C LEU A 370 -24.74 15.46 -21.23
N PRO A 371 -24.91 16.60 -21.92
CA PRO A 371 -25.48 16.60 -23.25
C PRO A 371 -24.58 15.85 -24.27
N ASP A 372 -25.20 15.29 -25.30
CA ASP A 372 -24.54 14.71 -26.48
C ASP A 372 -23.56 13.56 -26.20
N LEU A 373 -23.59 12.94 -25.01
CA LEU A 373 -22.78 11.75 -24.68
C LEU A 373 -23.29 10.53 -25.42
N ARG A 374 -22.34 9.68 -25.85
CA ARG A 374 -22.64 8.38 -26.45
C ARG A 374 -21.87 7.29 -25.71
N PRO A 375 -22.49 6.14 -25.44
CA PRO A 375 -21.78 4.99 -24.88
C PRO A 375 -20.67 4.53 -25.85
N CYS A 376 -19.49 4.25 -25.29
CA CYS A 376 -18.37 3.65 -26.01
C CYS A 376 -17.59 2.71 -25.10
N ASP A 377 -16.94 1.73 -25.70
CA ASP A 377 -15.96 0.89 -25.01
C ASP A 377 -14.56 1.50 -25.26
N ILE A 378 -13.82 1.80 -24.20
CA ILE A 378 -12.42 2.23 -24.28
C ILE A 378 -11.58 0.97 -24.19
N VAL A 379 -10.78 0.72 -25.22
CA VAL A 379 -10.02 -0.53 -25.38
C VAL A 379 -8.57 -0.24 -25.73
N GLY A 380 -7.68 -1.16 -25.37
CA GLY A 380 -6.25 -1.08 -25.65
C GLY A 380 -5.83 -1.79 -26.95
N PRO A 381 -4.51 -1.90 -27.17
CA PRO A 381 -3.92 -2.47 -28.38
C PRO A 381 -3.65 -3.96 -28.31
N ILE A 382 -3.92 -4.63 -27.17
CA ILE A 382 -3.60 -6.04 -26.99
C ILE A 382 -4.61 -6.94 -27.70
N CYS A 383 -4.15 -8.05 -28.30
CA CYS A 383 -4.99 -8.99 -29.03
C CYS A 383 -5.78 -9.93 -28.10
N GLU A 384 -6.44 -9.36 -27.09
CA GLU A 384 -7.22 -10.03 -26.07
C GLU A 384 -8.60 -9.36 -25.96
N THR A 385 -9.67 -10.14 -25.85
CA THR A 385 -11.03 -9.58 -25.74
C THR A 385 -11.25 -8.80 -24.44
N GLY A 386 -10.45 -9.05 -23.43
CA GLY A 386 -10.52 -8.37 -22.12
C GLY A 386 -9.72 -7.07 -22.02
N ASP A 387 -9.06 -6.66 -23.10
CA ASP A 387 -8.21 -5.45 -23.12
C ASP A 387 -9.00 -4.19 -23.44
#